data_8f34f073e788c1575db7eb4a600d2b3c
#
_entry.id   8f34f073e788c1575db7eb4a600d2b3c
#
_cell.length_a   1.000
_cell.length_b   1.000
_cell.length_c   1.000
_cell.angle_alpha   90.00
_cell.angle_beta   90.00
_cell.angle_gamma   90.00
#
_symmetry.space_group_name_H-M   'P 1'
#
loop_
_entity.id
_entity.type
_entity.pdbx_description
1 polymer ?
#
loop_
_entity_poly.entity_id
_entity_poly.type
_entity_poly.pdbx_seq_one_letter_code
_entity_poly.pdbx_strand_id
1 'polypeptide(L)'
;MEALLEFELHGLGAGLLLLILVAAIWAGAINTVVGSGTLVTFPVLVAMGVPPVSATVSNAMGLIAGNFTGAWGYRREIVQVRSVLGRLIPASFLGGVIGATLLITLPEEVFGTVAPVLIVVSLVMVIAQPKLAAWVRRRAVERTDDPDPRTPQPEDDAETVARKAADSVGWPLILLVFLAGIYGGYFVAAQGILLMGIMGILLAATLQQANGVKNLLVAFVNLTAAISYVVVDYLIREPDDRVILWGVVAIIAVGSTVGGFIGAWVGRRLSPVVLRSVIIALGLLALGVMLRNLLIG
;
A
#
# COMPACT_ATOMS: atom_id res chain seq x y z
N MET A 1 28.52 -13.53 -13.71
CA MET A 1 27.62 -12.53 -14.36
C MET A 1 26.55 -13.23 -15.19
N GLU A 2 26.89 -14.33 -15.87
CA GLU A 2 25.91 -15.21 -16.56
C GLU A 2 24.91 -15.86 -15.58
N ALA A 3 25.35 -16.35 -14.42
CA ALA A 3 24.47 -16.95 -13.41
C ALA A 3 23.45 -15.94 -12.77
N LEU A 4 23.68 -14.65 -12.89
CA LEU A 4 22.71 -13.61 -12.49
C LEU A 4 21.72 -13.29 -13.62
N LEU A 5 22.04 -13.64 -14.85
CA LEU A 5 21.16 -13.51 -16.02
C LEU A 5 20.32 -14.77 -16.27
N GLU A 6 20.79 -15.92 -15.78
CA GLU A 6 20.04 -17.19 -15.68
C GLU A 6 19.09 -17.26 -14.47
N PHE A 7 19.02 -16.19 -13.67
CA PHE A 7 17.92 -16.04 -12.75
C PHE A 7 16.65 -15.96 -13.61
N GLU A 8 16.01 -17.11 -13.76
CA GLU A 8 14.80 -17.33 -14.57
C GLU A 8 13.69 -16.37 -14.12
N LEU A 9 13.75 -15.17 -14.65
CA LEU A 9 12.64 -14.23 -14.67
C LEU A 9 11.68 -14.69 -15.78
N HIS A 10 11.31 -15.97 -15.79
CA HIS A 10 10.28 -16.53 -16.67
C HIS A 10 10.45 -16.10 -18.16
N GLY A 11 11.67 -16.05 -18.67
CA GLY A 11 11.97 -15.64 -20.05
C GLY A 11 11.86 -14.12 -20.31
N LEU A 12 11.79 -13.28 -19.25
CA LEU A 12 11.72 -11.83 -19.39
C LEU A 12 13.09 -11.26 -19.77
N GLY A 13 13.18 -10.68 -20.95
CA GLY A 13 14.41 -10.02 -21.44
C GLY A 13 14.78 -8.78 -20.60
N ALA A 14 16.05 -8.34 -20.70
CA ALA A 14 16.60 -7.21 -19.94
C ALA A 14 15.74 -5.92 -20.01
N GLY A 15 15.08 -5.67 -21.15
CA GLY A 15 14.17 -4.52 -21.30
C GLY A 15 12.94 -4.57 -20.38
N LEU A 16 12.39 -5.77 -20.15
CA LEU A 16 11.25 -5.97 -19.27
C LEU A 16 11.66 -5.81 -17.79
N LEU A 17 12.85 -6.26 -17.43
CA LEU A 17 13.41 -6.06 -16.08
C LEU A 17 13.58 -4.57 -15.78
N LEU A 18 14.08 -3.80 -16.74
CA LEU A 18 14.21 -2.35 -16.61
C LEU A 18 12.83 -1.68 -16.45
N LEU A 19 11.81 -2.15 -17.18
CA LEU A 19 10.45 -1.65 -17.06
C LEU A 19 9.88 -1.89 -15.65
N ILE A 20 10.08 -3.11 -15.10
CA ILE A 20 9.68 -3.43 -13.72
C ILE A 20 10.41 -2.51 -12.73
N LEU A 21 11.71 -2.30 -12.90
CA LEU A 21 12.50 -1.43 -12.03
C LEU A 21 11.99 0.01 -12.04
N VAL A 22 11.76 0.58 -13.22
CA VAL A 22 11.21 1.93 -13.37
C VAL A 22 9.82 2.02 -12.75
N ALA A 23 8.94 1.05 -13.04
CA ALA A 23 7.62 0.98 -12.42
C ALA A 23 7.71 0.88 -10.89
N ALA A 24 8.67 0.11 -10.36
CA ALA A 24 8.88 -0.05 -8.92
C ALA A 24 9.38 1.24 -8.25
N ILE A 25 10.25 2.02 -8.90
CA ILE A 25 10.66 3.34 -8.41
C ILE A 25 9.45 4.27 -8.32
N TRP A 26 8.64 4.33 -9.37
CA TRP A 26 7.40 5.11 -9.37
C TRP A 26 6.42 4.62 -8.31
N ALA A 27 6.25 3.29 -8.19
CA ALA A 27 5.38 2.69 -7.19
C ALA A 27 5.79 3.05 -5.76
N GLY A 28 7.09 2.99 -5.44
CA GLY A 28 7.62 3.38 -4.13
C GLY A 28 7.36 4.84 -3.81
N ALA A 29 7.61 5.74 -4.78
CA ALA A 29 7.36 7.17 -4.62
C ALA A 29 5.86 7.47 -4.42
N ILE A 30 5.01 6.91 -5.28
CA ILE A 30 3.56 7.08 -5.21
C ILE A 30 3.00 6.48 -3.92
N ASN A 31 3.49 5.32 -3.49
CA ASN A 31 3.00 4.66 -2.28
C ASN A 31 3.31 5.48 -1.02
N THR A 32 4.48 6.09 -0.96
CA THR A 32 4.89 6.97 0.14
C THR A 32 3.98 8.20 0.25
N VAL A 33 3.59 8.80 -0.87
CA VAL A 33 2.81 10.06 -0.92
C VAL A 33 1.31 9.81 -0.91
N VAL A 34 0.84 8.90 -1.76
CA VAL A 34 -0.58 8.65 -2.05
C VAL A 34 -1.08 7.38 -1.37
N GLY A 35 -0.24 6.34 -1.30
CA GLY A 35 -0.60 5.04 -0.74
C GLY A 35 -1.25 4.08 -1.74
N SER A 36 -0.87 4.18 -3.03
CA SER A 36 -1.43 3.35 -4.11
C SER A 36 -0.37 2.83 -5.09
N GLY A 37 0.86 2.57 -4.61
CA GLY A 37 1.98 2.12 -5.45
C GLY A 37 1.69 0.82 -6.22
N THR A 38 0.94 -0.10 -5.62
CA THR A 38 0.51 -1.35 -6.27
C THR A 38 -0.23 -1.12 -7.60
N LEU A 39 -0.99 -0.02 -7.73
CA LEU A 39 -1.66 0.33 -8.99
C LEU A 39 -0.70 0.76 -10.11
N VAL A 40 0.60 0.78 -9.86
CA VAL A 40 1.63 0.97 -10.89
C VAL A 40 2.28 -0.36 -11.26
N THR A 41 2.80 -1.09 -10.28
CA THR A 41 3.56 -2.33 -10.51
C THR A 41 2.67 -3.51 -10.90
N PHE A 42 1.53 -3.70 -10.24
CA PHE A 42 0.61 -4.79 -10.54
C PHE A 42 0.14 -4.79 -12.01
N PRO A 43 -0.38 -3.66 -12.57
CA PRO A 43 -0.72 -3.60 -13.99
C PRO A 43 0.43 -3.94 -14.94
N VAL A 44 1.63 -3.48 -14.63
CA VAL A 44 2.82 -3.77 -15.45
C VAL A 44 3.11 -5.28 -15.46
N LEU A 45 3.08 -5.92 -14.29
CA LEU A 45 3.31 -7.36 -14.18
C LEU A 45 2.25 -8.17 -14.93
N VAL A 46 0.96 -7.83 -14.74
CA VAL A 46 -0.15 -8.53 -15.43
C VAL A 46 -0.10 -8.30 -16.94
N ALA A 47 0.24 -7.10 -17.41
CA ALA A 47 0.42 -6.82 -18.83
C ALA A 47 1.61 -7.58 -19.44
N MET A 48 2.59 -7.97 -18.63
CA MET A 48 3.72 -8.81 -19.03
C MET A 48 3.40 -10.33 -18.99
N GLY A 49 2.15 -10.70 -18.67
CA GLY A 49 1.70 -12.09 -18.62
C GLY A 49 1.92 -12.78 -17.27
N VAL A 50 2.35 -12.07 -16.23
CA VAL A 50 2.46 -12.64 -14.89
C VAL A 50 1.06 -12.96 -14.35
N PRO A 51 0.81 -14.19 -13.84
CA PRO A 51 -0.47 -14.54 -13.24
C PRO A 51 -0.86 -13.55 -12.14
N PRO A 52 -2.15 -13.15 -12.05
CA PRO A 52 -2.58 -12.07 -11.13
C PRO A 52 -2.26 -12.33 -9.66
N VAL A 53 -2.35 -13.58 -9.18
CA VAL A 53 -1.97 -13.94 -7.80
C VAL A 53 -0.48 -13.75 -7.60
N SER A 54 0.37 -14.31 -8.49
CA SER A 54 1.83 -14.15 -8.44
C SER A 54 2.25 -12.69 -8.53
N ALA A 55 1.58 -11.89 -9.37
CA ALA A 55 1.81 -10.45 -9.48
C ALA A 55 1.50 -9.73 -8.16
N THR A 56 0.37 -10.06 -7.51
CA THR A 56 -0.04 -9.46 -6.24
C THR A 56 0.92 -9.83 -5.11
N VAL A 57 1.24 -11.12 -4.98
CA VAL A 57 2.13 -11.66 -3.94
C VAL A 57 3.53 -11.04 -4.08
N SER A 58 4.14 -11.14 -5.27
CA SER A 58 5.50 -10.64 -5.50
C SER A 58 5.59 -9.12 -5.36
N ASN A 59 4.56 -8.39 -5.79
CA ASN A 59 4.48 -6.95 -5.60
C ASN A 59 4.37 -6.55 -4.13
N ALA A 60 3.50 -7.21 -3.35
CA ALA A 60 3.34 -6.92 -1.92
C ALA A 60 4.66 -7.09 -1.17
N MET A 61 5.37 -8.21 -1.44
CA MET A 61 6.67 -8.50 -0.86
C MET A 61 7.74 -7.46 -1.26
N GLY A 62 7.80 -7.12 -2.54
CA GLY A 62 8.76 -6.14 -3.04
C GLY A 62 8.53 -4.72 -2.54
N LEU A 63 7.30 -4.33 -2.22
CA LEU A 63 6.99 -3.00 -1.70
C LEU A 63 7.31 -2.82 -0.20
N ILE A 64 7.65 -3.88 0.55
CA ILE A 64 7.95 -3.80 1.99
C ILE A 64 9.07 -2.78 2.26
N ALA A 65 10.19 -2.91 1.56
CA ALA A 65 11.34 -2.03 1.76
C ALA A 65 11.01 -0.57 1.44
N GLY A 66 10.26 -0.32 0.34
CA GLY A 66 9.78 1.00 -0.04
C GLY A 66 8.84 1.62 1.00
N ASN A 67 7.98 0.82 1.63
CA ASN A 67 7.10 1.28 2.70
C ASN A 67 7.89 1.67 3.97
N PHE A 68 8.90 0.89 4.34
CA PHE A 68 9.76 1.22 5.47
C PHE A 68 10.60 2.48 5.19
N THR A 69 11.14 2.65 3.98
CA THR A 69 11.87 3.88 3.62
C THR A 69 10.94 5.10 3.58
N GLY A 70 9.70 4.91 3.11
CA GLY A 70 8.65 5.92 3.20
C GLY A 70 8.35 6.31 4.66
N ALA A 71 8.15 5.32 5.53
CA ALA A 71 7.95 5.55 6.97
C ALA A 71 9.15 6.24 7.62
N TRP A 72 10.38 5.84 7.24
CA TRP A 72 11.60 6.50 7.71
C TRP A 72 11.66 7.98 7.35
N GLY A 73 11.16 8.36 6.17
CA GLY A 73 11.04 9.76 5.76
C GLY A 73 10.14 10.60 6.68
N TYR A 74 9.17 9.96 7.33
CA TYR A 74 8.23 10.57 8.30
C TYR A 74 8.55 10.19 9.75
N ARG A 75 9.77 9.74 10.07
CA ARG A 75 10.12 9.25 11.42
C ARG A 75 9.90 10.27 12.52
N ARG A 76 10.12 11.56 12.24
CA ARG A 76 9.93 12.64 13.22
C ARG A 76 8.45 12.82 13.57
N GLU A 77 7.60 12.78 12.60
CA GLU A 77 6.14 12.86 12.74
C GLU A 77 5.56 11.62 13.43
N ILE A 78 6.08 10.43 13.09
CA ILE A 78 5.68 9.16 13.74
C ILE A 78 6.02 9.17 15.22
N VAL A 79 7.19 9.65 15.62
CA VAL A 79 7.62 9.71 17.03
C VAL A 79 6.65 10.55 17.86
N GLN A 80 6.11 11.65 17.30
CA GLN A 80 5.17 12.53 18.01
C GLN A 80 3.85 11.83 18.36
N VAL A 81 3.44 10.83 17.58
CA VAL A 81 2.20 10.08 17.78
C VAL A 81 2.44 8.58 18.03
N ARG A 82 3.61 8.21 18.53
CA ARG A 82 3.99 6.80 18.74
C ARG A 82 3.02 6.02 19.63
N SER A 83 2.31 6.70 20.51
CA SER A 83 1.32 6.11 21.42
C SER A 83 0.16 5.42 20.70
N VAL A 84 -0.17 5.84 19.45
CA VAL A 84 -1.24 5.22 18.67
C VAL A 84 -0.81 3.86 18.08
N LEU A 85 0.50 3.66 17.87
CA LEU A 85 1.04 2.48 17.18
C LEU A 85 0.77 1.19 17.94
N GLY A 86 0.82 1.23 19.27
CA GLY A 86 0.60 0.05 20.12
C GLY A 86 -0.79 -0.60 19.92
N ARG A 87 -1.78 0.17 19.45
CA ARG A 87 -3.14 -0.33 19.17
C ARG A 87 -3.37 -0.57 17.68
N LEU A 88 -2.81 0.26 16.81
CA LEU A 88 -3.07 0.20 15.37
C LEU A 88 -2.22 -0.86 14.65
N ILE A 89 -0.96 -1.08 15.07
CA ILE A 89 -0.10 -2.12 14.46
C ILE A 89 -0.69 -3.52 14.67
N PRO A 90 -1.09 -3.95 15.88
CA PRO A 90 -1.70 -5.27 16.05
C PRO A 90 -2.98 -5.45 15.22
N ALA A 91 -3.84 -4.43 15.14
CA ALA A 91 -5.05 -4.48 14.32
C ALA A 91 -4.71 -4.65 12.83
N SER A 92 -3.79 -3.86 12.33
CA SER A 92 -3.32 -3.91 10.94
C SER A 92 -2.63 -5.24 10.62
N PHE A 93 -1.81 -5.74 11.55
CA PHE A 93 -1.11 -7.02 11.48
C PHE A 93 -2.11 -8.19 11.34
N LEU A 94 -3.05 -8.30 12.27
CA LEU A 94 -4.06 -9.38 12.26
C LEU A 94 -4.92 -9.33 10.99
N GLY A 95 -5.32 -8.13 10.57
CA GLY A 95 -6.02 -7.95 9.31
C GLY A 95 -5.18 -8.42 8.12
N GLY A 96 -3.88 -8.06 8.09
CA GLY A 96 -2.93 -8.46 7.06
C GLY A 96 -2.78 -9.99 6.95
N VAL A 97 -2.67 -10.69 8.09
CA VAL A 97 -2.62 -12.17 8.11
C VAL A 97 -3.87 -12.76 7.47
N ILE A 98 -5.05 -12.32 7.89
CA ILE A 98 -6.32 -12.84 7.35
C ILE A 98 -6.42 -12.57 5.85
N GLY A 99 -6.17 -11.34 5.41
CA GLY A 99 -6.23 -10.98 3.99
C GLY A 99 -5.24 -11.76 3.13
N ALA A 100 -4.00 -11.90 3.58
CA ALA A 100 -2.96 -12.65 2.87
C ALA A 100 -3.28 -14.14 2.80
N THR A 101 -3.76 -14.72 3.90
CA THR A 101 -4.18 -16.12 3.92
C THR A 101 -5.33 -16.35 2.94
N LEU A 102 -6.33 -15.47 2.91
CA LEU A 102 -7.43 -15.56 1.94
C LEU A 102 -6.91 -15.50 0.50
N LEU A 103 -5.96 -14.60 0.18
CA LEU A 103 -5.41 -14.50 -1.17
C LEU A 103 -4.75 -15.80 -1.64
N ILE A 104 -3.94 -16.42 -0.78
CA ILE A 104 -3.08 -17.53 -1.20
C ILE A 104 -3.74 -18.90 -1.04
N THR A 105 -4.83 -19.01 -0.25
CA THR A 105 -5.54 -20.27 -0.02
C THR A 105 -6.81 -20.42 -0.87
N LEU A 106 -7.40 -19.31 -1.34
CA LEU A 106 -8.55 -19.37 -2.23
C LEU A 106 -8.11 -19.79 -3.64
N PRO A 107 -8.99 -20.47 -4.40
CA PRO A 107 -8.73 -20.77 -5.82
C PRO A 107 -8.42 -19.50 -6.62
N GLU A 108 -7.52 -19.62 -7.60
CA GLU A 108 -7.10 -18.46 -8.43
C GLU A 108 -8.26 -17.85 -9.23
N GLU A 109 -9.26 -18.65 -9.59
CA GLU A 109 -10.47 -18.21 -10.27
C GLU A 109 -11.27 -17.21 -9.43
N VAL A 110 -11.28 -17.40 -8.10
CA VAL A 110 -11.93 -16.46 -7.16
C VAL A 110 -11.22 -15.11 -7.23
N PHE A 111 -9.89 -15.10 -7.20
CA PHE A 111 -9.12 -13.86 -7.33
C PHE A 111 -9.32 -13.24 -8.72
N GLY A 112 -9.30 -14.04 -9.78
CA GLY A 112 -9.55 -13.59 -11.15
C GLY A 112 -10.89 -12.85 -11.31
N THR A 113 -11.92 -13.31 -10.61
CA THR A 113 -13.26 -12.69 -10.62
C THR A 113 -13.36 -11.44 -9.73
N VAL A 114 -12.71 -11.49 -8.55
CA VAL A 114 -12.80 -10.42 -7.54
C VAL A 114 -11.84 -9.27 -7.86
N ALA A 115 -10.65 -9.54 -8.38
CA ALA A 115 -9.64 -8.52 -8.62
C ALA A 115 -10.08 -7.38 -9.56
N PRO A 116 -10.80 -7.60 -10.68
CA PRO A 116 -11.34 -6.51 -11.50
C PRO A 116 -12.22 -5.56 -10.68
N VAL A 117 -13.09 -6.09 -9.81
CA VAL A 117 -13.93 -5.29 -8.92
C VAL A 117 -13.08 -4.47 -7.95
N LEU A 118 -12.05 -5.09 -7.36
CA LEU A 118 -11.14 -4.39 -6.44
C LEU A 118 -10.30 -3.32 -7.15
N ILE A 119 -9.93 -3.52 -8.42
CA ILE A 119 -9.28 -2.49 -9.24
C ILE A 119 -10.22 -1.31 -9.44
N VAL A 120 -11.48 -1.55 -9.81
CA VAL A 120 -12.48 -0.48 -9.96
C VAL A 120 -12.66 0.29 -8.65
N VAL A 121 -12.82 -0.41 -7.52
CA VAL A 121 -12.90 0.22 -6.19
C VAL A 121 -11.66 1.07 -5.91
N SER A 122 -10.46 0.53 -6.18
CA SER A 122 -9.20 1.26 -6.01
C SER A 122 -9.11 2.51 -6.88
N LEU A 123 -9.53 2.43 -8.14
CA LEU A 123 -9.57 3.58 -9.06
C LEU A 123 -10.56 4.65 -8.60
N VAL A 124 -11.75 4.24 -8.14
CA VAL A 124 -12.73 5.17 -7.53
C VAL A 124 -12.11 5.87 -6.32
N MET A 125 -11.40 5.15 -5.45
CA MET A 125 -10.71 5.73 -4.30
C MET A 125 -9.63 6.74 -4.72
N VAL A 126 -8.83 6.43 -5.75
CA VAL A 126 -7.81 7.35 -6.30
C VAL A 126 -8.46 8.62 -6.86
N ILE A 127 -9.55 8.48 -7.61
CA ILE A 127 -10.30 9.62 -8.18
C ILE A 127 -10.95 10.45 -7.06
N ALA A 128 -11.50 9.81 -6.04
CA ALA A 128 -12.14 10.48 -4.91
C ALA A 128 -11.14 11.09 -3.92
N GLN A 129 -9.88 10.65 -3.92
CA GLN A 129 -8.84 11.09 -2.98
C GLN A 129 -8.73 12.61 -2.79
N PRO A 130 -8.77 13.48 -3.85
CA PRO A 130 -8.69 14.93 -3.65
C PRO A 130 -9.88 15.48 -2.89
N LYS A 131 -11.09 14.97 -3.18
CA LYS A 131 -12.30 15.38 -2.48
C LYS A 131 -12.24 14.96 -1.01
N LEU A 132 -11.78 13.73 -0.76
CA LEU A 132 -11.57 13.21 0.59
C LEU A 132 -10.52 14.04 1.35
N ALA A 133 -9.37 14.32 0.74
CA ALA A 133 -8.33 15.15 1.33
C ALA A 133 -8.80 16.59 1.61
N ALA A 134 -9.57 17.19 0.69
CA ALA A 134 -10.15 18.51 0.88
C ALA A 134 -11.19 18.52 2.02
N TRP A 135 -12.02 17.50 2.10
CA TRP A 135 -13.01 17.35 3.16
C TRP A 135 -12.36 17.14 4.55
N VAL A 136 -11.32 16.29 4.63
CA VAL A 136 -10.53 16.12 5.86
C VAL A 136 -9.88 17.44 6.29
N ARG A 137 -9.31 18.21 5.33
CA ARG A 137 -8.73 19.53 5.64
C ARG A 137 -9.78 20.53 6.13
N ARG A 138 -10.96 20.58 5.49
CA ARG A 138 -12.06 21.47 5.93
C ARG A 138 -12.48 21.15 7.36
N ARG A 139 -12.68 19.87 7.68
CA ARG A 139 -12.98 19.44 9.05
C ARG A 139 -11.87 19.78 10.05
N ALA A 140 -10.60 19.70 9.63
CA ALA A 140 -9.49 20.10 10.48
C ALA A 140 -9.51 21.62 10.78
N VAL A 141 -9.88 22.46 9.78
CA VAL A 141 -10.04 23.91 9.96
C VAL A 141 -11.26 24.22 10.83
N GLU A 142 -12.42 23.62 10.55
CA GLU A 142 -13.63 23.81 11.37
C GLU A 142 -13.40 23.43 12.84
N ARG A 143 -12.58 22.41 13.11
CA ARG A 143 -12.15 22.04 14.45
C ARG A 143 -11.18 23.05 15.10
N THR A 144 -10.55 23.91 14.31
CA THR A 144 -9.65 24.97 14.81
C THR A 144 -10.46 26.22 15.18
N ASP A 145 -11.56 26.48 14.45
CA ASP A 145 -12.46 27.62 14.73
C ASP A 145 -13.40 27.35 15.92
N ASP A 146 -13.75 26.08 16.18
CA ASP A 146 -14.39 25.60 17.41
C ASP A 146 -13.48 24.53 18.04
N PRO A 147 -12.56 24.94 18.94
CA PRO A 147 -11.48 24.08 19.39
C PRO A 147 -12.02 22.89 20.20
N ASP A 148 -12.31 21.77 19.50
CA ASP A 148 -12.46 20.48 20.18
C ASP A 148 -11.15 20.25 20.97
N PRO A 149 -11.20 20.19 22.31
CA PRO A 149 -10.02 20.01 23.14
C PRO A 149 -9.17 18.79 22.75
N ARG A 150 -9.77 17.86 21.99
CA ARG A 150 -9.14 16.64 21.48
C ARG A 150 -8.30 16.85 20.24
N THR A 151 -8.43 17.95 19.52
CA THR A 151 -7.64 18.23 18.31
C THR A 151 -6.30 18.88 18.69
N PRO A 152 -5.13 18.43 18.14
CA PRO A 152 -3.85 19.08 18.38
C PRO A 152 -3.87 20.53 17.90
N GLN A 153 -3.46 21.44 18.77
CA GLN A 153 -3.33 22.86 18.47
C GLN A 153 -1.87 23.20 18.17
N PRO A 154 -1.58 24.29 17.44
CA PRO A 154 -0.19 24.72 17.17
C PRO A 154 0.62 25.01 18.44
N GLU A 155 -0.06 25.32 19.54
CA GLU A 155 0.52 25.67 20.83
C GLU A 155 0.74 24.46 21.75
N ASP A 156 0.22 23.28 21.37
CA ASP A 156 0.34 22.06 22.17
C ASP A 156 1.81 21.58 22.18
N ASP A 157 2.30 21.24 23.36
CA ASP A 157 3.56 20.53 23.50
C ASP A 157 3.49 19.08 22.97
N ALA A 158 4.65 18.46 22.81
CA ALA A 158 4.74 17.11 22.26
C ALA A 158 3.99 16.06 23.09
N GLU A 159 3.90 16.24 24.40
CA GLU A 159 3.21 15.33 25.30
C GLU A 159 1.69 15.45 25.15
N THR A 160 1.17 16.66 25.04
CA THR A 160 -0.24 16.93 24.79
C THR A 160 -0.68 16.41 23.44
N VAL A 161 0.11 16.60 22.37
CA VAL A 161 -0.14 16.04 21.05
C VAL A 161 -0.21 14.51 21.11
N ALA A 162 0.76 13.86 21.77
CA ALA A 162 0.79 12.41 21.90
C ALA A 162 -0.42 11.87 22.69
N ARG A 163 -0.85 12.57 23.75
CA ARG A 163 -2.02 12.21 24.54
C ARG A 163 -3.31 12.36 23.73
N LYS A 164 -3.54 13.52 23.10
CA LYS A 164 -4.72 13.74 22.24
C LYS A 164 -4.84 12.69 21.13
N ALA A 165 -3.71 12.35 20.47
CA ALA A 165 -3.68 11.29 19.48
C ALA A 165 -4.05 9.93 20.09
N ALA A 166 -3.48 9.57 21.25
CA ALA A 166 -3.78 8.30 21.94
C ALA A 166 -5.26 8.19 22.35
N ASP A 167 -5.84 9.27 22.87
CA ASP A 167 -7.23 9.33 23.32
C ASP A 167 -8.22 9.23 22.14
N SER A 168 -7.79 9.64 20.93
CA SER A 168 -8.60 9.52 19.72
C SER A 168 -8.66 8.08 19.17
N VAL A 169 -7.79 7.16 19.64
CA VAL A 169 -7.77 5.75 19.20
C VAL A 169 -8.89 4.98 19.90
N GLY A 170 -10.10 5.18 19.40
CA GLY A 170 -11.28 4.43 19.84
C GLY A 170 -11.47 3.12 19.05
N TRP A 171 -12.43 2.31 19.52
CA TRP A 171 -12.82 1.06 18.88
C TRP A 171 -13.13 1.18 17.38
N PRO A 172 -13.86 2.21 16.88
CA PRO A 172 -14.13 2.34 15.45
C PRO A 172 -12.88 2.48 14.61
N LEU A 173 -11.85 3.24 15.08
CA LEU A 173 -10.59 3.39 14.37
C LEU A 173 -9.84 2.06 14.31
N ILE A 174 -9.77 1.31 15.42
CA ILE A 174 -9.11 0.00 15.49
C ILE A 174 -9.77 -0.98 14.52
N LEU A 175 -11.11 -1.06 14.54
CA LEU A 175 -11.87 -1.93 13.64
C LEU A 175 -11.66 -1.58 12.16
N LEU A 176 -11.71 -0.30 11.82
CA LEU A 176 -11.53 0.14 10.43
C LEU A 176 -10.09 -0.07 9.94
N VAL A 177 -9.08 0.09 10.82
CA VAL A 177 -7.68 -0.23 10.50
C VAL A 177 -7.50 -1.75 10.33
N PHE A 178 -8.15 -2.57 11.14
CA PHE A 178 -8.18 -4.02 10.98
C PHE A 178 -8.80 -4.44 9.63
N LEU A 179 -9.97 -3.89 9.27
CA LEU A 179 -10.62 -4.14 7.98
C LEU A 179 -9.78 -3.66 6.80
N ALA A 180 -9.13 -2.49 6.93
CA ALA A 180 -8.16 -2.01 5.95
C ALA A 180 -6.93 -2.92 5.85
N GLY A 181 -6.55 -3.59 6.95
CA GLY A 181 -5.53 -4.62 6.98
C GLY A 181 -5.94 -5.87 6.19
N ILE A 182 -7.18 -6.36 6.34
CA ILE A 182 -7.72 -7.48 5.56
C ILE A 182 -7.70 -7.14 4.06
N TYR A 183 -8.24 -5.97 3.71
CA TYR A 183 -8.22 -5.49 2.33
C TYR A 183 -6.80 -5.40 1.77
N GLY A 184 -5.87 -4.82 2.55
CA GLY A 184 -4.47 -4.66 2.14
C GLY A 184 -3.71 -5.98 2.04
N GLY A 185 -3.97 -6.95 2.92
CA GLY A 185 -3.39 -8.29 2.87
C GLY A 185 -3.88 -9.11 1.66
N TYR A 186 -5.15 -8.88 1.25
CA TYR A 186 -5.74 -9.59 0.10
C TYR A 186 -5.34 -8.97 -1.25
N PHE A 187 -5.37 -7.63 -1.36
CA PHE A 187 -5.19 -6.97 -2.67
C PHE A 187 -4.11 -5.89 -2.69
N VAL A 188 -3.74 -5.33 -1.54
CA VAL A 188 -2.69 -4.29 -1.37
C VAL A 188 -3.00 -2.92 -2.02
N ALA A 189 -3.66 -2.90 -3.18
CA ALA A 189 -3.88 -1.67 -3.96
C ALA A 189 -4.77 -0.66 -3.21
N ALA A 190 -4.36 0.60 -3.20
CA ALA A 190 -5.08 1.72 -2.58
C ALA A 190 -5.34 1.62 -1.05
N GLN A 191 -4.79 0.63 -0.36
CA GLN A 191 -4.89 0.50 1.11
C GLN A 191 -4.46 1.78 1.83
N GLY A 192 -3.40 2.42 1.35
CA GLY A 192 -2.92 3.66 1.94
C GLY A 192 -3.91 4.83 1.81
N ILE A 193 -4.68 4.89 0.71
CA ILE A 193 -5.74 5.90 0.54
C ILE A 193 -6.86 5.65 1.55
N LEU A 194 -7.26 4.39 1.71
CA LEU A 194 -8.27 3.99 2.70
C LEU A 194 -7.85 4.36 4.12
N LEU A 195 -6.62 4.01 4.51
CA LEU A 195 -6.07 4.36 5.82
C LEU A 195 -5.99 5.87 6.03
N MET A 196 -5.57 6.65 5.01
CA MET A 196 -5.56 8.12 5.10
C MET A 196 -6.95 8.70 5.30
N GLY A 197 -7.97 8.14 4.65
CA GLY A 197 -9.36 8.53 4.86
C GLY A 197 -9.82 8.23 6.30
N ILE A 198 -9.60 7.01 6.76
CA ILE A 198 -9.98 6.56 8.11
C ILE A 198 -9.30 7.41 9.18
N MET A 199 -7.98 7.55 9.11
CA MET A 199 -7.21 8.30 10.10
C MET A 199 -7.49 9.80 10.03
N GLY A 200 -7.71 10.36 8.84
CA GLY A 200 -8.06 11.76 8.69
C GLY A 200 -9.40 12.14 9.33
N ILE A 201 -10.29 11.17 9.54
CA ILE A 201 -11.59 11.37 10.20
C ILE A 201 -11.49 11.12 11.70
N LEU A 202 -10.83 10.03 12.09
CA LEU A 202 -10.93 9.46 13.44
C LEU A 202 -9.70 9.72 14.31
N LEU A 203 -8.53 9.96 13.70
CA LEU A 203 -7.29 10.19 14.44
C LEU A 203 -7.04 11.69 14.64
N ALA A 204 -6.80 12.09 15.87
CA ALA A 204 -6.35 13.45 16.21
C ALA A 204 -4.86 13.61 15.89
N ALA A 205 -4.54 13.79 14.61
CA ALA A 205 -3.18 13.91 14.10
C ALA A 205 -3.13 14.83 12.90
N THR A 206 -1.96 15.43 12.65
CA THR A 206 -1.71 16.16 11.41
C THR A 206 -1.66 15.23 10.20
N LEU A 207 -1.84 15.78 9.00
CA LEU A 207 -1.78 15.00 7.76
C LEU A 207 -0.42 14.29 7.59
N GLN A 208 0.69 14.91 8.00
CA GLN A 208 2.03 14.33 7.94
C GLN A 208 2.19 13.18 8.94
N GLN A 209 1.70 13.34 10.17
CA GLN A 209 1.67 12.29 11.18
C GLN A 209 0.84 11.09 10.70
N ALA A 210 -0.37 11.34 10.21
CA ALA A 210 -1.23 10.30 9.64
C ALA A 210 -0.57 9.58 8.45
N ASN A 211 0.13 10.32 7.56
CA ASN A 211 0.85 9.74 6.44
C ASN A 211 2.03 8.87 6.88
N GLY A 212 2.75 9.30 7.91
CA GLY A 212 3.81 8.50 8.53
C GLY A 212 3.27 7.20 9.13
N VAL A 213 2.22 7.28 9.94
CA VAL A 213 1.53 6.11 10.53
C VAL A 213 1.00 5.19 9.43
N LYS A 214 0.35 5.73 8.39
CA LYS A 214 -0.12 4.95 7.23
C LYS A 214 1.03 4.14 6.59
N ASN A 215 2.16 4.78 6.28
CA ASN A 215 3.29 4.08 5.64
C ASN A 215 3.80 2.94 6.52
N LEU A 216 3.84 3.14 7.83
CA LEU A 216 4.25 2.12 8.78
C LEU A 216 3.23 0.96 8.84
N LEU A 217 1.93 1.26 8.93
CA LEU A 217 0.87 0.23 8.95
C LEU A 217 0.87 -0.61 7.66
N VAL A 218 1.01 0.03 6.49
CA VAL A 218 1.12 -0.69 5.20
C VAL A 218 2.38 -1.54 5.15
N ALA A 219 3.51 -1.07 5.70
CA ALA A 219 4.73 -1.87 5.80
C ALA A 219 4.50 -3.14 6.64
N PHE A 220 3.80 -3.03 7.77
CA PHE A 220 3.47 -4.18 8.61
C PHE A 220 2.47 -5.13 7.95
N VAL A 221 1.46 -4.63 7.24
CA VAL A 221 0.54 -5.50 6.47
C VAL A 221 1.30 -6.26 5.40
N ASN A 222 2.14 -5.60 4.62
CA ASN A 222 2.93 -6.27 3.58
C ASN A 222 3.94 -7.27 4.17
N LEU A 223 4.54 -6.95 5.33
CA LEU A 223 5.45 -7.86 6.02
C LEU A 223 4.74 -9.12 6.52
N THR A 224 3.58 -8.96 7.15
CA THR A 224 2.74 -10.10 7.58
C THR A 224 2.23 -10.92 6.41
N ALA A 225 1.78 -10.23 5.34
CA ALA A 225 1.37 -10.89 4.12
C ALA A 225 2.52 -11.72 3.53
N ALA A 226 3.74 -11.15 3.46
CA ALA A 226 4.92 -11.86 2.97
C ALA A 226 5.22 -13.12 3.79
N ILE A 227 5.15 -13.04 5.13
CA ILE A 227 5.33 -14.20 5.99
C ILE A 227 4.28 -15.26 5.69
N SER A 228 3.00 -14.88 5.59
CA SER A 228 1.90 -15.79 5.25
C SER A 228 2.10 -16.42 3.87
N TYR A 229 2.52 -15.64 2.87
CA TYR A 229 2.80 -16.14 1.52
C TYR A 229 3.94 -17.16 1.52
N VAL A 230 5.05 -16.85 2.17
CA VAL A 230 6.20 -17.78 2.26
C VAL A 230 5.80 -19.07 2.97
N VAL A 231 5.07 -18.97 4.08
CA VAL A 231 4.60 -20.16 4.82
C VAL A 231 3.73 -21.06 3.95
N VAL A 232 2.74 -20.50 3.27
CA VAL A 232 1.83 -21.30 2.43
C VAL A 232 2.55 -21.81 1.17
N ASP A 233 3.35 -20.98 0.51
CA ASP A 233 4.02 -21.30 -0.76
C ASP A 233 5.07 -22.42 -0.60
N TYR A 234 5.73 -22.51 0.57
CA TYR A 234 6.80 -23.48 0.81
C TYR A 234 6.38 -24.67 1.69
N LEU A 235 5.35 -24.54 2.52
CA LEU A 235 4.93 -25.63 3.44
C LEU A 235 3.65 -26.32 2.98
N ILE A 236 2.85 -25.71 2.12
CA ILE A 236 1.53 -26.23 1.73
C ILE A 236 1.45 -26.50 0.23
N ARG A 237 2.05 -25.63 -0.64
CA ARG A 237 2.01 -25.79 -2.07
C ARG A 237 3.10 -26.74 -2.58
N GLU A 238 2.78 -27.47 -3.65
CA GLU A 238 3.77 -28.26 -4.38
C GLU A 238 4.79 -27.32 -5.08
N PRO A 239 6.03 -27.77 -5.32
CA PRO A 239 7.07 -26.93 -5.94
C PRO A 239 6.67 -26.29 -7.29
N ASP A 240 5.87 -27.00 -8.08
CA ASP A 240 5.43 -26.57 -9.41
C ASP A 240 4.27 -25.55 -9.35
N ASP A 241 3.58 -25.45 -8.21
CA ASP A 241 2.44 -24.54 -7.99
C ASP A 241 2.84 -23.26 -7.25
N ARG A 242 4.14 -23.00 -7.07
CA ARG A 242 4.64 -21.83 -6.35
C ARG A 242 4.33 -20.54 -7.07
N VAL A 243 3.89 -19.54 -6.29
CA VAL A 243 3.45 -18.24 -6.82
C VAL A 243 4.43 -17.11 -6.57
N ILE A 244 5.42 -17.28 -5.68
CA ILE A 244 6.40 -16.23 -5.36
C ILE A 244 7.47 -16.14 -6.47
N LEU A 245 7.51 -15.00 -7.13
CA LEU A 245 8.53 -14.70 -8.16
C LEU A 245 9.67 -13.88 -7.52
N TRP A 246 10.65 -14.57 -6.91
CA TRP A 246 11.73 -13.94 -6.14
C TRP A 246 12.53 -12.89 -6.91
N GLY A 247 12.77 -13.09 -8.20
CA GLY A 247 13.43 -12.11 -9.07
C GLY A 247 12.63 -10.81 -9.20
N VAL A 248 11.30 -10.93 -9.36
CA VAL A 248 10.39 -9.78 -9.39
C VAL A 248 10.36 -9.09 -8.02
N VAL A 249 10.29 -9.86 -6.92
CA VAL A 249 10.36 -9.34 -5.54
C VAL A 249 11.63 -8.50 -5.35
N ALA A 250 12.79 -9.02 -5.75
CA ALA A 250 14.08 -8.35 -5.60
C ALA A 250 14.12 -7.02 -6.37
N ILE A 251 13.68 -7.01 -7.64
CA ILE A 251 13.68 -5.81 -8.48
C ILE A 251 12.72 -4.76 -7.89
N ILE A 252 11.52 -5.18 -7.47
CA ILE A 252 10.56 -4.26 -6.85
C ILE A 252 11.09 -3.76 -5.52
N ALA A 253 11.75 -4.58 -4.71
CA ALA A 253 12.34 -4.15 -3.44
C ALA A 253 13.40 -3.06 -3.65
N VAL A 254 14.31 -3.24 -4.61
CA VAL A 254 15.32 -2.23 -4.95
C VAL A 254 14.65 -0.95 -5.47
N GLY A 255 13.79 -1.08 -6.47
CA GLY A 255 13.12 0.08 -7.08
C GLY A 255 12.24 0.84 -6.09
N SER A 256 11.43 0.11 -5.29
CA SER A 256 10.54 0.73 -4.30
C SER A 256 11.29 1.40 -3.15
N THR A 257 12.47 0.87 -2.77
CA THR A 257 13.36 1.50 -1.78
C THR A 257 13.82 2.87 -2.27
N VAL A 258 14.37 2.94 -3.47
CA VAL A 258 14.77 4.20 -4.11
C VAL A 258 13.57 5.13 -4.24
N GLY A 259 12.44 4.61 -4.73
CA GLY A 259 11.20 5.35 -4.87
C GLY A 259 10.65 5.88 -3.55
N GLY A 260 10.74 5.09 -2.47
CA GLY A 260 10.34 5.48 -1.12
C GLY A 260 11.12 6.69 -0.60
N PHE A 261 12.44 6.71 -0.78
CA PHE A 261 13.28 7.88 -0.45
C PHE A 261 12.92 9.08 -1.31
N ILE A 262 12.77 8.91 -2.63
CA ILE A 262 12.36 9.97 -3.54
C ILE A 262 11.00 10.53 -3.12
N GLY A 263 10.02 9.66 -2.85
CA GLY A 263 8.68 10.05 -2.42
C GLY A 263 8.68 10.83 -1.11
N ALA A 264 9.47 10.42 -0.14
CA ALA A 264 9.59 11.13 1.13
C ALA A 264 10.23 12.53 0.97
N TRP A 265 11.19 12.68 0.05
CA TRP A 265 11.93 13.93 -0.18
C TRP A 265 11.23 14.85 -1.19
N VAL A 266 10.80 14.31 -2.35
CA VAL A 266 10.23 15.09 -3.46
C VAL A 266 8.70 15.10 -3.42
N GLY A 267 8.07 14.19 -2.69
CA GLY A 267 6.62 13.97 -2.72
C GLY A 267 5.77 15.21 -2.42
N ARG A 268 6.34 16.17 -1.68
CA ARG A 268 5.73 17.49 -1.45
C ARG A 268 5.73 18.39 -2.69
N ARG A 269 6.54 18.07 -3.73
CA ARG A 269 6.73 18.87 -4.96
C ARG A 269 6.13 18.22 -6.19
N LEU A 270 5.84 16.91 -6.13
CA LEU A 270 5.24 16.19 -7.25
C LEU A 270 3.79 16.61 -7.46
N SER A 271 3.42 16.88 -8.72
CA SER A 271 2.05 17.22 -9.06
C SER A 271 1.10 16.04 -8.73
N PRO A 272 0.13 16.21 -7.81
CA PRO A 272 -0.82 15.15 -7.51
C PRO A 272 -1.69 14.75 -8.72
N VAL A 273 -1.83 15.63 -9.70
CA VAL A 273 -2.57 15.36 -10.94
C VAL A 273 -1.82 14.35 -11.80
N VAL A 274 -0.51 14.57 -12.01
CA VAL A 274 0.33 13.66 -12.80
C VAL A 274 0.36 12.27 -12.17
N LEU A 275 0.59 12.20 -10.84
CA LEU A 275 0.61 10.92 -10.12
C LEU A 275 -0.69 10.14 -10.32
N ARG A 276 -1.85 10.82 -10.18
CA ARG A 276 -3.16 10.17 -10.35
C ARG A 276 -3.44 9.75 -11.78
N SER A 277 -3.07 10.59 -12.77
CA SER A 277 -3.26 10.25 -14.19
C SER A 277 -2.51 8.98 -14.56
N VAL A 278 -1.26 8.82 -14.08
CA VAL A 278 -0.48 7.60 -14.27
C VAL A 278 -1.17 6.39 -13.63
N ILE A 279 -1.58 6.52 -12.37
CA ILE A 279 -2.29 5.44 -11.65
C ILE A 279 -3.57 5.03 -12.38
N ILE A 280 -4.37 6.00 -12.82
CA ILE A 280 -5.64 5.74 -13.52
C ILE A 280 -5.38 5.06 -14.86
N ALA A 281 -4.43 5.54 -15.64
CA ALA A 281 -4.09 4.95 -16.93
C ALA A 281 -3.62 3.49 -16.79
N LEU A 282 -2.71 3.22 -15.84
CA LEU A 282 -2.22 1.86 -15.58
C LEU A 282 -3.30 0.95 -14.99
N GLY A 283 -4.13 1.46 -14.08
CA GLY A 283 -5.24 0.70 -13.51
C GLY A 283 -6.30 0.32 -14.55
N LEU A 284 -6.60 1.21 -15.49
CA LEU A 284 -7.49 0.91 -16.61
C LEU A 284 -6.88 -0.12 -17.57
N LEU A 285 -5.55 -0.06 -17.78
CA LEU A 285 -4.82 -1.07 -18.56
C LEU A 285 -4.96 -2.46 -17.91
N ALA A 286 -4.69 -2.58 -16.60
CA ALA A 286 -4.83 -3.84 -15.88
C ALA A 286 -6.26 -4.38 -15.95
N LEU A 287 -7.24 -3.50 -15.72
CA LEU A 287 -8.65 -3.87 -15.81
C LEU A 287 -9.00 -4.40 -17.20
N GLY A 288 -8.51 -3.74 -18.26
CA GLY A 288 -8.71 -4.18 -19.64
C GLY A 288 -8.09 -5.56 -19.94
N VAL A 289 -6.84 -5.79 -19.47
CA VAL A 289 -6.17 -7.09 -19.62
C VAL A 289 -6.93 -8.18 -18.86
N MET A 290 -7.32 -7.94 -17.62
CA MET A 290 -8.04 -8.94 -16.81
C MET A 290 -9.43 -9.26 -17.36
N LEU A 291 -10.19 -8.25 -17.78
CA LEU A 291 -11.50 -8.47 -18.42
C LEU A 291 -11.36 -9.22 -19.74
N ARG A 292 -10.36 -8.90 -20.55
CA ARG A 292 -10.08 -9.66 -21.78
C ARG A 292 -9.82 -11.13 -21.46
N ASN A 293 -8.97 -11.44 -20.49
CA ASN A 293 -8.68 -12.82 -20.09
C ASN A 293 -9.91 -13.54 -19.55
N LEU A 294 -10.80 -12.83 -18.83
CA LEU A 294 -12.05 -13.40 -18.30
C LEU A 294 -13.08 -13.71 -19.42
N LEU A 295 -13.07 -12.93 -20.51
CA LEU A 295 -14.06 -13.07 -21.61
C LEU A 295 -13.60 -14.00 -22.73
N ILE A 296 -12.30 -14.20 -22.91
CA ILE A 296 -11.71 -14.93 -24.04
C ILE A 296 -11.08 -16.25 -23.58
N GLY A 297 -10.69 -16.38 -22.30
CA GLY A 297 -10.23 -17.64 -21.68
C GLY A 297 -11.39 -18.47 -21.23
#